data_125212f92ae2078eb553c74c50048730
#
_entry.id   125212f92ae2078eb553c74c50048730
#
_cell.length_a   1.000
_cell.length_b   1.000
_cell.length_c   1.000
_cell.angle_alpha   90.00
_cell.angle_beta   90.00
_cell.angle_gamma   90.00
#
_symmetry.space_group_name_H-M   'P 1'
#
loop_
_entity.id
_entity.type
_entity.pdbx_description
1 polymer ?
#
loop_
_entity_poly.entity_id
_entity_poly.type
_entity_poly.pdbx_seq_one_letter_code
_entity_poly.pdbx_strand_id
1 'polypeptide(L)'
;MRIQRALARAGIASRREADRLVAEGRVFVNGALALTGQVVDPARDTITVDGKPVRAARTSTTWIVLHKPAGVMTTRTDPQGRPTVFDLVDPVPGLVYVGRLDFLTEGLLLLTTDGQAAHRLTHPSREVERTYVAVVRGDAATAARIARNGVELDDGLVEPVSVRADPLGDRRWAFEITLVDGRTREVRRLCEALGMTVERLVRTRYGPVELGELPAGETRPLTARERSVIEALSHA
;
A
#
# COMPACT_ATOMS: atom_id res chain seq x y z
N MET A 1 -4.72 -10.81 20.98
CA MET A 1 -3.74 -10.52 19.87
C MET A 1 -2.35 -10.26 20.47
N ARG A 2 -1.24 -10.28 19.67
CA ARG A 2 0.09 -9.94 20.22
C ARG A 2 0.17 -8.47 20.62
N ILE A 3 0.88 -8.16 21.71
CA ILE A 3 0.95 -6.82 22.31
C ILE A 3 1.45 -5.73 21.34
N GLN A 4 2.49 -6.00 20.53
CA GLN A 4 2.98 -5.04 19.54
C GLN A 4 1.92 -4.72 18.47
N ARG A 5 1.01 -5.63 18.22
CA ARG A 5 -0.12 -5.38 17.33
C ARG A 5 -1.20 -4.54 18.00
N ALA A 6 -1.46 -4.77 19.29
CA ALA A 6 -2.40 -3.96 20.06
C ALA A 6 -1.95 -2.50 20.11
N LEU A 7 -0.65 -2.26 20.40
CA LEU A 7 -0.06 -0.93 20.44
C LEU A 7 -0.09 -0.24 19.07
N ALA A 8 0.20 -0.98 17.99
CA ALA A 8 0.16 -0.43 16.63
C ALA A 8 -1.28 -0.05 16.21
N ARG A 9 -2.28 -0.88 16.54
CA ARG A 9 -3.71 -0.54 16.28
C ARG A 9 -4.17 0.67 17.07
N ALA A 10 -3.67 0.83 18.27
CA ALA A 10 -3.97 2.00 19.10
C ALA A 10 -3.25 3.28 18.62
N GLY A 11 -2.38 3.17 17.60
CA GLY A 11 -1.64 4.30 17.06
C GLY A 11 -0.49 4.78 17.95
N ILE A 12 -0.09 3.98 18.94
CA ILE A 12 0.98 4.34 19.90
C ILE A 12 2.35 4.28 19.21
N ALA A 13 2.62 3.21 18.43
CA ALA A 13 3.90 2.96 17.78
C ALA A 13 3.75 2.05 16.57
N SER A 14 4.76 1.99 15.67
CA SER A 14 4.82 0.91 14.69
C SER A 14 5.04 -0.44 15.39
N ARG A 15 4.77 -1.58 14.73
CA ARG A 15 4.99 -2.90 15.35
C ARG A 15 6.42 -3.10 15.83
N ARG A 16 7.43 -2.68 15.03
CA ARG A 16 8.85 -2.76 15.41
C ARG A 16 9.19 -1.87 16.59
N GLU A 17 8.64 -0.67 16.59
CA GLU A 17 8.80 0.28 17.69
C GLU A 17 8.11 -0.22 18.97
N ALA A 18 6.93 -0.82 18.83
CA ALA A 18 6.22 -1.44 19.96
C ALA A 18 7.02 -2.62 20.55
N ASP A 19 7.66 -3.45 19.72
CA ASP A 19 8.57 -4.50 20.20
C ASP A 19 9.75 -3.89 20.98
N ARG A 20 10.30 -2.75 20.53
CA ARG A 20 11.36 -2.01 21.25
C ARG A 20 10.86 -1.47 22.59
N LEU A 21 9.68 -0.84 22.63
CA LEU A 21 9.08 -0.33 23.87
C LEU A 21 8.88 -1.44 24.90
N VAL A 22 8.47 -2.64 24.46
CA VAL A 22 8.33 -3.80 25.34
C VAL A 22 9.70 -4.26 25.85
N ALA A 23 10.70 -4.35 24.99
CA ALA A 23 12.06 -4.75 25.38
C ALA A 23 12.73 -3.75 26.33
N GLU A 24 12.41 -2.46 26.21
CA GLU A 24 12.87 -1.39 27.12
C GLU A 24 12.12 -1.36 28.45
N GLY A 25 11.15 -2.27 28.69
CA GLY A 25 10.40 -2.31 29.96
C GLY A 25 9.39 -1.16 30.14
N ARG A 26 8.98 -0.50 29.08
CA ARG A 26 8.09 0.68 29.09
C ARG A 26 6.60 0.33 28.97
N VAL A 27 6.28 -0.95 28.75
CA VAL A 27 4.92 -1.44 28.54
C VAL A 27 4.50 -2.34 29.70
N PHE A 28 3.31 -2.08 30.23
CA PHE A 28 2.72 -2.90 31.30
C PHE A 28 1.35 -3.40 30.86
N VAL A 29 1.00 -4.61 31.31
CA VAL A 29 -0.31 -5.25 31.10
C VAL A 29 -0.85 -5.64 32.47
N ASN A 30 -2.01 -5.10 32.85
CA ASN A 30 -2.64 -5.31 34.15
C ASN A 30 -1.70 -5.03 35.36
N GLY A 31 -0.83 -4.01 35.18
CA GLY A 31 0.15 -3.61 36.20
C GLY A 31 1.44 -4.41 36.21
N ALA A 32 1.56 -5.50 35.43
CA ALA A 32 2.79 -6.29 35.31
C ALA A 32 3.58 -5.91 34.05
N LEU A 33 4.91 -6.03 34.11
CA LEU A 33 5.79 -5.76 32.96
C LEU A 33 5.43 -6.69 31.79
N ALA A 34 5.23 -6.12 30.60
CA ALA A 34 4.90 -6.89 29.43
C ALA A 34 6.11 -7.67 28.89
N LEU A 35 5.85 -8.88 28.40
CA LEU A 35 6.86 -9.70 27.73
C LEU A 35 6.79 -9.56 26.20
N THR A 36 7.94 -9.68 25.54
CA THR A 36 8.02 -9.68 24.07
C THR A 36 7.12 -10.77 23.49
N GLY A 37 6.23 -10.36 22.59
CA GLY A 37 5.29 -11.29 21.95
C GLY A 37 4.09 -11.71 22.81
N GLN A 38 3.95 -11.18 24.02
CA GLN A 38 2.80 -11.46 24.90
C GLN A 38 1.47 -11.31 24.17
N VAL A 39 0.55 -12.25 24.42
CA VAL A 39 -0.82 -12.16 23.91
C VAL A 39 -1.68 -11.38 24.90
N VAL A 40 -2.42 -10.42 24.39
CA VAL A 40 -3.32 -9.55 25.16
C VAL A 40 -4.71 -9.52 24.53
N ASP A 41 -5.71 -9.25 25.35
CA ASP A 41 -7.07 -8.90 24.94
C ASP A 41 -7.33 -7.41 25.21
N PRO A 42 -7.24 -6.51 24.20
CA PRO A 42 -7.42 -5.08 24.40
C PRO A 42 -8.81 -4.67 24.93
N ALA A 43 -9.80 -5.58 24.93
CA ALA A 43 -11.11 -5.32 25.50
C ALA A 43 -11.16 -5.60 27.01
N ARG A 44 -10.22 -6.38 27.53
CA ARG A 44 -10.19 -6.84 28.93
C ARG A 44 -8.94 -6.39 29.67
N ASP A 45 -7.79 -6.36 28.99
CA ASP A 45 -6.51 -6.03 29.58
C ASP A 45 -6.27 -4.52 29.60
N THR A 46 -5.84 -4.01 30.75
CA THR A 46 -5.36 -2.65 30.88
C THR A 46 -3.89 -2.58 30.43
N ILE A 47 -3.64 -1.93 29.29
CA ILE A 47 -2.30 -1.74 28.74
C ILE A 47 -1.85 -0.31 29.04
N THR A 48 -0.63 -0.13 29.53
CA THR A 48 -0.02 1.19 29.73
C THR A 48 1.35 1.25 29.03
N VAL A 49 1.69 2.43 28.52
CA VAL A 49 3.02 2.74 27.97
C VAL A 49 3.49 4.01 28.65
N ASP A 50 4.68 3.97 29.24
CA ASP A 50 5.24 5.07 30.05
C ASP A 50 4.24 5.59 31.13
N GLY A 51 3.51 4.68 31.75
CA GLY A 51 2.48 4.98 32.75
C GLY A 51 1.17 5.54 32.20
N LYS A 52 1.06 5.79 30.88
CA LYS A 52 -0.14 6.30 30.24
C LYS A 52 -1.01 5.15 29.70
N PRO A 53 -2.33 5.16 29.96
CA PRO A 53 -3.21 4.09 29.48
C PRO A 53 -3.35 4.14 27.97
N VAL A 54 -3.23 2.97 27.33
CA VAL A 54 -3.48 2.76 25.90
C VAL A 54 -4.98 2.60 25.70
N ARG A 55 -5.60 3.52 25.00
CA ARG A 55 -7.02 3.40 24.63
C ARG A 55 -7.19 2.35 23.54
N ALA A 56 -8.20 1.50 23.67
CA ALA A 56 -8.56 0.55 22.63
C ALA A 56 -8.76 1.28 21.29
N ALA A 57 -8.30 0.64 20.19
CA ALA A 57 -8.52 1.18 18.86
C ALA A 57 -10.03 1.38 18.60
N ARG A 58 -10.37 2.40 17.80
CA ARG A 58 -11.76 2.65 17.39
C ARG A 58 -12.35 1.38 16.77
N THR A 59 -13.61 1.12 17.06
CA THR A 59 -14.34 -0.04 16.51
C THR A 59 -14.59 0.06 15.00
N SER A 60 -14.59 1.28 14.44
CA SER A 60 -14.83 1.51 13.02
C SER A 60 -13.52 1.53 12.23
N THR A 61 -13.41 0.69 11.21
CA THR A 61 -12.31 0.70 10.25
C THR A 61 -12.39 1.94 9.35
N THR A 62 -11.29 2.68 9.29
CA THR A 62 -11.13 3.79 8.35
C THR A 62 -10.44 3.28 7.08
N TRP A 63 -10.94 3.73 5.93
CA TRP A 63 -10.34 3.53 4.62
C TRP A 63 -10.21 4.88 3.91
N ILE A 64 -9.04 5.13 3.34
CA ILE A 64 -8.72 6.34 2.58
C ILE A 64 -8.12 5.94 1.24
N VAL A 65 -8.60 6.52 0.17
CA VAL A 65 -7.97 6.53 -1.15
C VAL A 65 -7.13 7.79 -1.23
N LEU A 66 -5.86 7.65 -1.49
CA LEU A 66 -4.94 8.77 -1.74
C LEU A 66 -4.47 8.71 -3.19
N HIS A 67 -4.51 9.82 -3.91
CA HIS A 67 -3.73 9.96 -5.13
C HIS A 67 -2.31 10.41 -4.75
N LYS A 68 -1.43 9.42 -4.54
CA LYS A 68 -0.03 9.71 -4.22
C LYS A 68 0.64 10.43 -5.38
N PRO A 69 1.21 11.63 -5.21
CA PRO A 69 2.04 12.27 -6.26
C PRO A 69 3.43 11.63 -6.37
N ALA A 70 4.14 11.90 -7.45
CA ALA A 70 5.57 11.62 -7.54
C ALA A 70 6.35 12.43 -6.50
N GLY A 71 7.52 11.96 -6.09
CA GLY A 71 8.36 12.66 -5.11
C GLY A 71 7.93 12.50 -3.65
N VAL A 72 7.02 11.56 -3.35
CA VAL A 72 6.55 11.26 -2.00
C VAL A 72 6.85 9.80 -1.65
N MET A 73 7.37 9.56 -0.45
CA MET A 73 7.73 8.22 0.03
C MET A 73 6.52 7.47 0.61
N THR A 74 6.37 6.19 0.26
CA THR A 74 5.40 5.30 0.91
C THR A 74 6.05 4.68 2.15
N THR A 75 6.23 5.49 3.18
CA THR A 75 6.80 5.10 4.47
C THR A 75 6.19 5.96 5.58
N ARG A 76 6.31 5.53 6.84
CA ARG A 76 5.88 6.33 7.99
C ARG A 76 6.91 7.41 8.36
N THR A 77 8.17 7.10 8.19
CA THR A 77 9.29 8.02 8.45
C THR A 77 10.35 7.84 7.37
N ASP A 78 10.99 8.91 6.99
CA ASP A 78 12.11 8.89 6.06
C ASP A 78 13.36 9.50 6.72
N PRO A 79 14.48 8.75 6.82
CA PRO A 79 15.71 9.27 7.45
C PRO A 79 16.32 10.47 6.71
N GLN A 80 15.97 10.68 5.44
CA GLN A 80 16.45 11.81 4.64
C GLN A 80 15.49 13.01 4.68
N GLY A 81 14.41 12.95 5.46
CA GLY A 81 13.45 14.04 5.61
C GLY A 81 12.60 14.32 4.36
N ARG A 82 12.53 13.37 3.41
CA ARG A 82 11.65 13.53 2.25
C ARG A 82 10.18 13.40 2.66
N PRO A 83 9.26 14.07 1.96
CA PRO A 83 7.84 13.98 2.26
C PRO A 83 7.34 12.53 2.15
N THR A 84 6.42 12.16 3.03
CA THR A 84 5.81 10.83 3.12
C THR A 84 4.33 10.89 2.80
N VAL A 85 3.71 9.76 2.52
CA VAL A 85 2.26 9.66 2.29
C VAL A 85 1.43 10.06 3.51
N PHE A 86 2.03 10.05 4.71
CA PHE A 86 1.35 10.47 5.94
C PHE A 86 1.31 11.99 6.13
N ASP A 87 2.13 12.73 5.40
CA ASP A 87 2.09 14.21 5.38
C ASP A 87 0.94 14.74 4.50
N LEU A 88 0.32 13.85 3.68
CA LEU A 88 -0.78 14.16 2.77
C LEU A 88 -2.16 13.74 3.30
N VAL A 89 -2.25 13.19 4.48
CA VAL A 89 -3.51 12.70 5.05
C VAL A 89 -3.68 13.22 6.47
N ASP A 90 -4.94 13.45 6.86
CA ASP A 90 -5.23 13.80 8.24
C ASP A 90 -4.72 12.71 9.20
N PRO A 91 -4.18 13.11 10.37
CA PRO A 91 -3.68 12.17 11.35
C PRO A 91 -4.77 11.22 11.86
N VAL A 92 -4.66 9.95 11.52
CA VAL A 92 -5.54 8.89 12.02
C VAL A 92 -4.70 7.86 12.77
N PRO A 93 -4.95 7.66 14.09
CA PRO A 93 -4.23 6.64 14.88
C PRO A 93 -4.35 5.25 14.25
N GLY A 94 -3.23 4.54 14.14
CA GLY A 94 -3.19 3.19 13.57
C GLY A 94 -3.29 3.10 12.05
N LEU A 95 -3.33 4.23 11.32
CA LEU A 95 -3.37 4.23 9.86
C LEU A 95 -2.10 3.59 9.26
N VAL A 96 -2.28 2.70 8.29
CA VAL A 96 -1.21 2.05 7.53
C VAL A 96 -1.54 2.08 6.04
N TYR A 97 -0.53 2.00 5.18
CA TYR A 97 -0.72 1.89 3.73
C TYR A 97 -0.91 0.43 3.28
N VAL A 98 -1.66 0.23 2.21
CA VAL A 98 -1.90 -1.08 1.56
C VAL A 98 -0.97 -1.20 0.36
N GLY A 99 0.09 -1.98 0.50
CA GLY A 99 1.16 -2.05 -0.48
C GLY A 99 1.95 -0.74 -0.54
N ARG A 100 2.79 -0.63 -1.54
CA ARG A 100 3.61 0.57 -1.74
C ARG A 100 3.56 1.02 -3.19
N LEU A 101 3.81 2.30 -3.40
CA LEU A 101 4.23 2.88 -4.66
C LEU A 101 5.64 3.43 -4.49
N ASP A 102 6.47 3.29 -5.50
CA ASP A 102 7.83 3.84 -5.49
C ASP A 102 7.81 5.37 -5.46
N PHE A 103 8.94 5.98 -5.15
CA PHE A 103 9.09 7.43 -5.02
C PHE A 103 8.57 8.21 -6.24
N LEU A 104 8.93 7.75 -7.46
CA LEU A 104 8.50 8.38 -8.72
C LEU A 104 7.21 7.76 -9.32
N THR A 105 6.53 6.86 -8.62
CA THR A 105 5.26 6.30 -9.06
C THR A 105 4.11 7.04 -8.41
N GLU A 106 3.15 7.44 -9.22
CA GLU A 106 1.96 8.18 -8.83
C GLU A 106 0.73 7.28 -8.72
N GLY A 107 -0.36 7.84 -8.24
CA GLY A 107 -1.69 7.25 -8.38
C GLY A 107 -2.26 6.66 -7.10
N LEU A 108 -3.18 5.75 -7.28
CA LEU A 108 -4.02 5.21 -6.22
C LEU A 108 -3.21 4.46 -5.17
N LEU A 109 -3.24 4.95 -3.94
CA LEU A 109 -2.75 4.26 -2.76
C LEU A 109 -3.87 4.16 -1.72
N LEU A 110 -4.14 2.95 -1.24
CA LEU A 110 -5.09 2.74 -0.15
C LEU A 110 -4.37 2.85 1.20
N LEU A 111 -5.05 3.51 2.16
CA LEU A 111 -4.64 3.50 3.56
C LEU A 111 -5.80 3.00 4.42
N THR A 112 -5.49 2.31 5.51
CA THR A 112 -6.52 1.77 6.41
C THR A 112 -6.02 1.67 7.85
N THR A 113 -6.95 1.67 8.80
CA THR A 113 -6.65 1.33 10.20
C THR A 113 -6.70 -0.19 10.45
N ASP A 114 -7.14 -0.99 9.46
CA ASP A 114 -7.08 -2.45 9.53
C ASP A 114 -5.80 -3.00 8.89
N GLY A 115 -4.74 -3.11 9.69
CA GLY A 115 -3.46 -3.66 9.24
C GLY A 115 -3.51 -5.16 8.89
N GLN A 116 -4.59 -5.90 9.22
CA GLN A 116 -4.78 -7.27 8.71
C GLN A 116 -5.30 -7.25 7.29
N ALA A 117 -6.31 -6.43 7.03
CA ALA A 117 -6.82 -6.21 5.69
C ALA A 117 -5.70 -5.72 4.77
N ALA A 118 -4.89 -4.74 5.22
CA ALA A 118 -3.73 -4.28 4.47
C ALA A 118 -2.75 -5.42 4.10
N HIS A 119 -2.44 -6.28 5.07
CA HIS A 119 -1.55 -7.42 4.83
C HIS A 119 -2.15 -8.44 3.86
N ARG A 120 -3.43 -8.80 4.02
CA ARG A 120 -4.10 -9.76 3.15
C ARG A 120 -4.19 -9.25 1.72
N LEU A 121 -4.64 -8.01 1.51
CA LEU A 121 -4.75 -7.41 0.18
C LEU A 121 -3.41 -7.30 -0.57
N THR A 122 -2.30 -7.31 0.15
CA THR A 122 -0.96 -7.25 -0.46
C THR A 122 -0.31 -8.61 -0.64
N HIS A 123 -0.89 -9.67 -0.04
CA HIS A 123 -0.32 -11.01 -0.14
C HIS A 123 -0.49 -11.56 -1.57
N PRO A 124 0.55 -12.15 -2.20
CA PRO A 124 0.50 -12.62 -3.58
C PRO A 124 -0.65 -13.61 -3.85
N SER A 125 -0.95 -14.51 -2.90
CA SER A 125 -2.03 -15.50 -3.03
C SER A 125 -3.43 -14.93 -3.16
N ARG A 126 -3.61 -13.61 -3.03
CA ARG A 126 -4.91 -12.95 -3.20
C ARG A 126 -5.14 -12.45 -4.61
N GLU A 127 -4.13 -12.44 -5.44
CA GLU A 127 -4.20 -12.07 -6.85
C GLU A 127 -4.98 -10.77 -7.12
N VAL A 128 -4.86 -9.81 -6.19
CA VAL A 128 -5.56 -8.53 -6.32
C VAL A 128 -5.00 -7.76 -7.50
N GLU A 129 -5.81 -7.55 -8.52
CA GLU A 129 -5.41 -6.83 -9.73
C GLU A 129 -5.01 -5.38 -9.45
N ARG A 130 -3.96 -4.93 -10.13
CA ARG A 130 -3.47 -3.55 -10.10
C ARG A 130 -3.25 -3.09 -11.51
N THR A 131 -3.96 -2.03 -11.91
CA THR A 131 -3.81 -1.45 -13.25
C THR A 131 -2.94 -0.20 -13.18
N TYR A 132 -2.00 -0.12 -14.10
CA TYR A 132 -1.08 1.00 -14.25
C TYR A 132 -1.18 1.57 -15.65
N VAL A 133 -1.04 2.88 -15.76
CA VAL A 133 -0.81 3.58 -17.02
C VAL A 133 0.58 4.20 -16.98
N ALA A 134 1.43 3.77 -17.91
CA ALA A 134 2.76 4.34 -18.11
C ALA A 134 2.76 5.21 -19.36
N VAL A 135 3.25 6.45 -19.26
CA VAL A 135 3.65 7.22 -20.43
C VAL A 135 5.06 6.76 -20.80
N VAL A 136 5.20 6.19 -21.98
CA VAL A 136 6.45 5.58 -22.42
C VAL A 136 6.91 6.11 -23.77
N ARG A 137 8.23 6.02 -24.02
CA ARG A 137 8.86 6.14 -25.36
C ARG A 137 9.34 4.76 -25.81
N GLY A 138 9.24 4.50 -27.11
CA GLY A 138 9.59 3.24 -27.73
C GLY A 138 8.45 2.69 -28.58
N ASP A 139 8.59 1.45 -29.07
CA ASP A 139 7.54 0.76 -29.84
C ASP A 139 6.57 0.03 -28.88
N ALA A 140 5.68 0.81 -28.27
CA ALA A 140 4.74 0.26 -27.31
C ALA A 140 3.69 -0.66 -27.94
N ALA A 141 3.39 -0.53 -29.23
CA ALA A 141 2.47 -1.43 -29.93
C ALA A 141 3.05 -2.86 -30.03
N THR A 142 4.31 -2.98 -30.44
CA THR A 142 5.01 -4.27 -30.44
C THR A 142 5.24 -4.78 -29.03
N ALA A 143 5.63 -3.91 -28.09
CA ALA A 143 5.81 -4.26 -26.69
C ALA A 143 4.53 -4.84 -26.06
N ALA A 144 3.37 -4.23 -26.32
CA ALA A 144 2.08 -4.75 -25.83
C ALA A 144 1.75 -6.15 -26.39
N ARG A 145 2.08 -6.40 -27.65
CA ARG A 145 1.89 -7.72 -28.27
C ARG A 145 2.79 -8.78 -27.63
N ILE A 146 4.05 -8.44 -27.34
CA ILE A 146 4.99 -9.35 -26.66
C ILE A 146 4.53 -9.59 -25.23
N ALA A 147 4.19 -8.54 -24.48
CA ALA A 147 3.82 -8.62 -23.07
C ALA A 147 2.59 -9.52 -22.79
N ARG A 148 1.67 -9.63 -23.74
CA ARG A 148 0.50 -10.54 -23.62
C ARG A 148 0.89 -12.02 -23.55
N ASN A 149 2.08 -12.39 -24.00
CA ASN A 149 2.60 -13.75 -23.93
C ASN A 149 3.55 -13.97 -22.75
N GLY A 150 3.62 -13.01 -21.83
CA GLY A 150 4.57 -13.00 -20.73
C GLY A 150 5.92 -12.37 -21.08
N VAL A 151 6.58 -11.83 -20.08
CA VAL A 151 7.91 -11.23 -20.15
C VAL A 151 8.79 -11.84 -19.08
N GLU A 152 9.91 -12.43 -19.47
CA GLU A 152 10.90 -12.95 -18.52
C GLU A 152 11.68 -11.79 -17.90
N LEU A 153 11.69 -11.70 -16.59
CA LEU A 153 12.51 -10.80 -15.80
C LEU A 153 13.51 -11.61 -14.96
N ASP A 154 14.46 -10.92 -14.35
CA ASP A 154 15.52 -11.55 -13.50
C ASP A 154 14.96 -12.34 -12.30
N ASP A 155 13.72 -12.03 -11.87
CA ASP A 155 13.02 -12.72 -10.79
C ASP A 155 11.83 -13.58 -11.27
N GLY A 156 11.83 -13.95 -12.56
CA GLY A 156 10.93 -14.90 -13.21
C GLY A 156 9.89 -14.25 -14.13
N LEU A 157 9.12 -15.10 -14.78
CA LEU A 157 8.11 -14.72 -15.75
C LEU A 157 7.04 -13.80 -15.12
N VAL A 158 6.68 -12.75 -15.84
CA VAL A 158 5.54 -11.86 -15.55
C VAL A 158 4.50 -12.06 -16.62
N GLU A 159 3.31 -12.48 -16.22
CA GLU A 159 2.15 -12.69 -17.11
C GLU A 159 1.09 -11.63 -16.79
N PRO A 160 0.98 -10.54 -17.56
CA PRO A 160 -0.05 -9.53 -17.36
C PRO A 160 -1.46 -10.08 -17.60
N VAL A 161 -2.42 -9.68 -16.75
CA VAL A 161 -3.86 -9.96 -16.95
C VAL A 161 -4.36 -9.28 -18.23
N SER A 162 -3.88 -8.06 -18.48
CA SER A 162 -4.20 -7.31 -19.69
C SER A 162 -3.10 -6.30 -20.03
N VAL A 163 -2.95 -6.02 -21.33
CA VAL A 163 -2.02 -4.99 -21.83
C VAL A 163 -2.64 -4.29 -23.03
N ARG A 164 -2.59 -2.95 -23.01
CA ARG A 164 -3.00 -2.06 -24.11
C ARG A 164 -1.98 -0.96 -24.32
N ALA A 165 -1.83 -0.50 -25.56
CA ALA A 165 -0.98 0.64 -25.92
C ALA A 165 -1.74 1.57 -26.88
N ASP A 166 -1.87 2.84 -26.50
CA ASP A 166 -2.53 3.87 -27.27
C ASP A 166 -1.54 5.01 -27.59
N PRO A 167 -1.44 5.50 -28.84
CA PRO A 167 -0.52 6.58 -29.19
C PRO A 167 -0.98 7.91 -28.58
N LEU A 168 -0.02 8.66 -28.01
CA LEU A 168 -0.24 10.02 -27.46
C LEU A 168 0.33 11.13 -28.35
N GLY A 169 0.97 10.79 -29.48
CA GLY A 169 1.75 11.72 -30.28
C GLY A 169 3.18 11.91 -29.76
N ASP A 170 4.03 12.61 -30.50
CA ASP A 170 5.45 12.90 -30.17
C ASP A 170 6.26 11.66 -29.76
N ARG A 171 6.03 10.53 -30.41
CA ARG A 171 6.65 9.23 -30.10
C ARG A 171 6.38 8.75 -28.67
N ARG A 172 5.31 9.24 -28.03
CA ARG A 172 4.85 8.80 -26.72
C ARG A 172 3.61 7.91 -26.82
N TRP A 173 3.48 7.01 -25.88
CA TRP A 173 2.38 6.06 -25.78
C TRP A 173 1.84 6.01 -24.36
N ALA A 174 0.53 5.84 -24.23
CA ALA A 174 -0.08 5.36 -23.00
C ALA A 174 -0.02 3.83 -23.04
N PHE A 175 0.78 3.25 -22.16
CA PHE A 175 0.92 1.80 -22.00
C PHE A 175 0.18 1.39 -20.72
N GLU A 176 -1.01 0.82 -20.88
CA GLU A 176 -1.83 0.32 -19.80
C GLU A 176 -1.53 -1.15 -19.55
N ILE A 177 -1.31 -1.53 -18.30
CA ILE A 177 -1.00 -2.90 -17.90
C ILE A 177 -1.69 -3.24 -16.58
N THR A 178 -2.31 -4.42 -16.51
CA THR A 178 -2.89 -4.98 -15.28
C THR A 178 -2.08 -6.19 -14.83
N LEU A 179 -1.66 -6.19 -13.58
CA LEU A 179 -0.85 -7.22 -12.94
C LEU A 179 -1.51 -7.68 -11.64
N VAL A 180 -1.26 -8.91 -11.22
CA VAL A 180 -1.64 -9.46 -9.92
C VAL A 180 -0.46 -9.51 -8.95
N ASP A 181 0.75 -9.62 -9.48
CA ASP A 181 1.97 -9.56 -8.70
C ASP A 181 2.23 -8.13 -8.16
N GLY A 182 3.16 -7.99 -7.28
CA GLY A 182 3.55 -6.70 -6.71
C GLY A 182 5.06 -6.66 -6.47
N ARG A 183 5.83 -7.17 -7.44
CA ARG A 183 7.29 -7.24 -7.38
C ARG A 183 7.88 -5.81 -7.37
N THR A 184 9.08 -5.69 -6.86
CA THR A 184 9.76 -4.39 -6.80
C THR A 184 9.96 -3.82 -8.19
N ARG A 185 9.43 -2.60 -8.44
CA ARG A 185 9.53 -1.84 -9.70
C ARG A 185 9.09 -2.63 -10.95
N GLU A 186 8.16 -3.57 -10.78
CA GLU A 186 7.77 -4.57 -11.78
C GLU A 186 7.41 -3.93 -13.15
N VAL A 187 6.48 -2.97 -13.18
CA VAL A 187 6.09 -2.30 -14.45
C VAL A 187 7.27 -1.59 -15.12
N ARG A 188 8.16 -0.95 -14.34
CA ARG A 188 9.33 -0.26 -14.90
C ARG A 188 10.33 -1.24 -15.51
N ARG A 189 10.63 -2.35 -14.81
CA ARG A 189 11.51 -3.42 -15.32
C ARG A 189 10.92 -4.09 -16.56
N LEU A 190 9.61 -4.33 -16.55
CA LEU A 190 8.90 -4.89 -17.71
C LEU A 190 8.99 -3.96 -18.92
N CYS A 191 8.73 -2.66 -18.75
CA CYS A 191 8.90 -1.69 -19.84
C CYS A 191 10.35 -1.65 -20.36
N GLU A 192 11.33 -1.66 -19.46
CA GLU A 192 12.77 -1.67 -19.81
C GLU A 192 13.14 -2.94 -20.58
N ALA A 193 12.71 -4.13 -20.15
CA ALA A 193 12.92 -5.39 -20.85
C ALA A 193 12.29 -5.41 -22.26
N LEU A 194 11.22 -4.64 -22.45
CA LEU A 194 10.55 -4.47 -23.76
C LEU A 194 11.13 -3.31 -24.58
N GLY A 195 12.26 -2.72 -24.18
CA GLY A 195 12.92 -1.62 -24.90
C GLY A 195 12.20 -0.27 -24.80
N MET A 196 11.36 -0.08 -23.79
CA MET A 196 10.63 1.16 -23.55
C MET A 196 11.21 1.96 -22.38
N THR A 197 11.21 3.30 -22.51
CA THR A 197 11.57 4.22 -21.44
C THR A 197 10.31 4.80 -20.78
N VAL A 198 10.16 4.64 -19.47
CA VAL A 198 9.02 5.15 -18.70
C VAL A 198 9.28 6.59 -18.28
N GLU A 199 8.51 7.54 -18.81
CA GLU A 199 8.51 8.95 -18.42
C GLU A 199 7.64 9.20 -17.19
N ARG A 200 6.45 8.61 -17.15
CA ARG A 200 5.48 8.73 -16.03
C ARG A 200 4.82 7.39 -15.76
N LEU A 201 4.53 7.07 -14.51
CA LEU A 201 3.85 5.83 -14.12
C LEU A 201 2.79 6.14 -13.07
N VAL A 202 1.54 5.81 -13.37
CA VAL A 202 0.39 6.06 -12.51
C VAL A 202 -0.35 4.75 -12.25
N ARG A 203 -0.60 4.39 -11.01
CA ARG A 203 -1.54 3.31 -10.68
C ARG A 203 -2.96 3.85 -10.70
N THR A 204 -3.75 3.41 -11.65
CA THR A 204 -5.12 3.89 -11.87
C THR A 204 -6.17 3.04 -11.17
N ARG A 205 -5.87 1.76 -10.85
CA ARG A 205 -6.80 0.84 -10.19
C ARG A 205 -6.10 -0.09 -9.20
N TYR A 206 -6.79 -0.43 -8.12
CA TYR A 206 -6.40 -1.43 -7.14
C TYR A 206 -7.62 -2.27 -6.75
N GLY A 207 -7.71 -3.49 -7.25
CA GLY A 207 -8.91 -4.32 -7.13
C GLY A 207 -10.15 -3.58 -7.64
N PRO A 208 -11.19 -3.41 -6.81
CA PRO A 208 -12.42 -2.72 -7.20
C PRO A 208 -12.34 -1.19 -7.14
N VAL A 209 -11.24 -0.64 -6.64
CA VAL A 209 -11.09 0.81 -6.41
C VAL A 209 -10.41 1.45 -7.59
N GLU A 210 -11.04 2.48 -8.15
CA GLU A 210 -10.51 3.28 -9.23
C GLU A 210 -10.03 4.65 -8.72
N LEU A 211 -8.97 5.17 -9.32
CA LEU A 211 -8.46 6.51 -9.03
C LEU A 211 -9.47 7.57 -9.46
N GLY A 212 -10.05 7.39 -10.66
CA GLY A 212 -10.95 8.37 -11.26
C GLY A 212 -10.24 9.71 -11.48
N GLU A 213 -10.98 10.79 -11.24
CA GLU A 213 -10.52 12.16 -11.40
C GLU A 213 -9.93 12.77 -10.11
N LEU A 214 -9.63 11.95 -9.09
CA LEU A 214 -9.04 12.43 -7.83
C LEU A 214 -7.71 13.16 -8.13
N PRO A 215 -7.56 14.45 -7.77
CA PRO A 215 -6.34 15.19 -8.03
C PRO A 215 -5.14 14.64 -7.26
N ALA A 216 -3.93 14.85 -7.78
CA ALA A 216 -2.69 14.42 -7.11
C ALA A 216 -2.52 15.15 -5.77
N GLY A 217 -2.21 14.39 -4.71
CA GLY A 217 -2.12 14.86 -3.34
C GLY A 217 -3.44 14.82 -2.56
N GLU A 218 -4.57 14.67 -3.24
CA GLU A 218 -5.89 14.66 -2.61
C GLU A 218 -6.30 13.26 -2.14
N THR A 219 -7.27 13.25 -1.21
CA THR A 219 -7.82 12.04 -0.62
C THR A 219 -9.34 11.98 -0.75
N ARG A 220 -9.88 10.78 -0.77
CA ARG A 220 -11.32 10.52 -0.62
C ARG A 220 -11.58 9.26 0.21
N PRO A 221 -12.74 9.11 0.84
CA PRO A 221 -13.16 7.83 1.40
C PRO A 221 -13.45 6.81 0.28
N LEU A 222 -13.48 5.52 0.65
CA LEU A 222 -14.09 4.51 -0.22
C LEU A 222 -15.59 4.75 -0.34
N THR A 223 -16.14 4.55 -1.54
CA THR A 223 -17.58 4.42 -1.73
C THR A 223 -18.12 3.18 -1.00
N ALA A 224 -19.42 3.12 -0.75
CA ALA A 224 -20.02 1.96 -0.08
C ALA A 224 -19.76 0.64 -0.86
N ARG A 225 -19.82 0.69 -2.20
CA ARG A 225 -19.53 -0.46 -3.07
C ARG A 225 -18.05 -0.88 -2.99
N GLU A 226 -17.12 0.07 -3.13
CA GLU A 226 -15.68 -0.20 -3.01
C GLU A 226 -15.34 -0.82 -1.65
N ARG A 227 -15.89 -0.25 -0.57
CA ARG A 227 -15.70 -0.74 0.79
C ARG A 227 -16.19 -2.18 0.93
N SER A 228 -17.41 -2.48 0.50
CA SER A 228 -17.96 -3.84 0.61
C SER A 228 -17.10 -4.88 -0.10
N VAL A 229 -16.62 -4.59 -1.30
CA VAL A 229 -15.77 -5.53 -2.06
C VAL A 229 -14.37 -5.64 -1.45
N ILE A 230 -13.75 -4.53 -1.03
CA ILE A 230 -12.43 -4.54 -0.38
C ILE A 230 -12.48 -5.33 0.94
N GLU A 231 -13.52 -5.14 1.74
CA GLU A 231 -13.70 -5.87 2.99
C GLU A 231 -13.91 -7.37 2.71
N ALA A 232 -14.69 -7.75 1.70
CA ALA A 232 -14.86 -9.15 1.29
C ALA A 232 -13.50 -9.77 0.89
N LEU A 233 -12.74 -9.12 0.00
CA LEU A 233 -11.40 -9.56 -0.41
C LEU A 233 -10.42 -9.69 0.75
N SER A 234 -10.58 -8.85 1.77
CA SER A 234 -9.71 -8.87 2.95
C SER A 234 -10.13 -9.90 4.01
N HIS A 235 -11.31 -10.50 3.93
CA HIS A 235 -11.80 -11.49 4.90
C HIS A 235 -11.86 -12.91 4.33
N ALA A 236 -11.94 -13.05 2.99
CA ALA A 236 -11.81 -14.32 2.30
C ALA A 236 -10.36 -14.86 2.45
#